data_bda6524e0422c7be9ca9a0b0f7437a7d
#
_entry.id   bda6524e0422c7be9ca9a0b0f7437a7d
#
_cell.length_a   1.000
_cell.length_b   1.000
_cell.length_c   1.000
_cell.angle_alpha   90.00
_cell.angle_beta   90.00
_cell.angle_gamma   90.00
#
_symmetry.space_group_name_H-M   'P 1'
#
loop_
_entity.id
_entity.type
_entity.pdbx_description
1 polymer ?
#
loop_
_entity_poly.entity_id
_entity_poly.type
_entity_poly.pdbx_seq_one_letter_code
_entity_poly.pdbx_strand_id
1 'polypeptide(L)'
;RARERGMELLDRIGLKDKAKEYPDRLSGGQQQRVAIARALATHPELLLLDEITAALDPALVGEVLDLVREIKEQGSTILMATHEISFARQAADRVVFLRGGQIGEQVPPEQVIDNPREQETRDFLARILH
;
A
#
# COMPACT_ATOMS: atom_id res chain seq x y z
N ARG A 1 9.38 9.03 25.94
CA ARG A 1 8.79 7.83 25.26
C ARG A 1 8.18 8.17 23.91
N ALA A 2 7.30 9.18 23.81
CA ALA A 2 6.67 9.53 22.54
C ALA A 2 7.68 9.98 21.47
N ARG A 3 8.65 10.80 21.86
CA ARG A 3 9.71 11.27 20.96
C ARG A 3 10.60 10.12 20.50
N GLU A 4 10.96 9.21 21.39
CA GLU A 4 11.75 8.03 21.04
C GLU A 4 11.02 7.16 20.05
N ARG A 5 9.73 6.90 20.27
CA ARG A 5 8.89 6.14 19.38
C ARG A 5 8.76 6.81 18.01
N GLY A 6 8.61 8.14 18.00
CA GLY A 6 8.58 8.91 16.76
C GLY A 6 9.87 8.78 15.97
N MET A 7 11.02 8.85 16.64
CA MET A 7 12.33 8.69 15.99
C MET A 7 12.55 7.28 15.46
N GLU A 8 12.11 6.25 16.19
CA GLU A 8 12.15 4.86 15.72
C GLU A 8 11.32 4.68 14.44
N LEU A 9 10.12 5.26 14.39
CA LEU A 9 9.27 5.20 13.20
C LEU A 9 9.89 5.93 12.02
N LEU A 10 10.49 7.10 12.25
CA LEU A 10 11.19 7.83 11.19
C LEU A 10 12.40 7.06 10.67
N ASP A 11 13.13 6.40 11.55
CA ASP A 11 14.25 5.56 11.17
C ASP A 11 13.79 4.39 10.30
N ARG A 12 12.68 3.76 10.69
CA ARG A 12 12.08 2.64 9.97
C ARG A 12 11.68 2.99 8.53
N ILE A 13 11.24 4.23 8.31
CA ILE A 13 10.85 4.70 6.97
C ILE A 13 11.98 5.44 6.23
N GLY A 14 13.19 5.45 6.82
CA GLY A 14 14.35 6.07 6.19
C GLY A 14 14.38 7.60 6.23
N LEU A 15 13.64 8.22 7.15
CA LEU A 15 13.50 9.68 7.25
C LEU A 15 13.96 10.26 8.60
N LYS A 16 14.83 9.57 9.31
CA LYS A 16 15.35 10.03 10.59
C LYS A 16 16.03 11.38 10.50
N ASP A 17 16.77 11.63 9.43
CA ASP A 17 17.46 12.89 9.16
C ASP A 17 16.49 14.04 8.82
N LYS A 18 15.22 13.75 8.56
CA LYS A 18 14.16 14.71 8.23
C LYS A 18 13.27 15.04 9.44
N ALA A 19 13.61 14.58 10.63
CA ALA A 19 12.77 14.73 11.84
C ALA A 19 12.41 16.18 12.16
N LYS A 20 13.26 17.14 11.79
CA LYS A 20 13.03 18.57 12.04
C LYS A 20 12.46 19.32 10.85
N GLU A 21 12.25 18.65 9.73
CA GLU A 21 11.67 19.28 8.53
C GLU A 21 10.16 19.40 8.64
N TYR A 22 9.61 20.44 8.03
CA TYR A 22 8.17 20.58 7.87
C TYR A 22 7.67 19.67 6.75
N PRO A 23 6.41 19.16 6.84
CA PRO A 23 5.88 18.25 5.83
C PRO A 23 5.92 18.78 4.39
N ASP A 24 5.74 20.09 4.19
CA ASP A 24 5.76 20.70 2.86
C ASP A 24 7.16 20.70 2.21
N ARG A 25 8.19 20.41 2.97
CA ARG A 25 9.56 20.28 2.47
C ARG A 25 9.93 18.84 2.09
N LEU A 26 9.02 17.92 2.30
CA LEU A 26 9.22 16.52 1.93
C LEU A 26 8.67 16.25 0.53
N SER A 27 9.27 15.30 -0.18
CA SER A 27 8.71 14.81 -1.46
C SER A 27 7.36 14.13 -1.21
N GLY A 28 6.57 13.93 -2.29
CA GLY A 28 5.29 13.25 -2.19
C GLY A 28 5.42 11.84 -1.59
N GLY A 29 6.41 11.07 -2.02
CA GLY A 29 6.68 9.74 -1.49
C GLY A 29 7.13 9.77 -0.03
N GLN A 30 7.94 10.76 0.36
CA GLN A 30 8.34 10.96 1.76
C GLN A 30 7.14 11.31 2.63
N GLN A 31 6.27 12.22 2.18
CA GLN A 31 5.03 12.56 2.88
C GLN A 31 4.14 11.33 3.07
N GLN A 32 4.03 10.50 2.05
CA GLN A 32 3.22 9.29 2.10
C GLN A 32 3.78 8.27 3.09
N ARG A 33 5.11 8.10 3.12
CA ARG A 33 5.76 7.24 4.12
C ARG A 33 5.52 7.75 5.54
N VAL A 34 5.55 9.06 5.77
CA VAL A 34 5.22 9.66 7.06
C VAL A 34 3.77 9.37 7.46
N ALA A 35 2.84 9.48 6.49
CA ALA A 35 1.43 9.17 6.74
C ALA A 35 1.25 7.71 7.19
N ILE A 36 1.95 6.77 6.55
CA ILE A 36 1.94 5.36 6.94
C ILE A 36 2.54 5.17 8.35
N ALA A 37 3.67 5.83 8.63
CA ALA A 37 4.29 5.77 9.96
C ALA A 37 3.37 6.31 11.06
N ARG A 38 2.61 7.36 10.78
CA ARG A 38 1.61 7.89 11.73
C ARG A 38 0.55 6.85 12.06
N ALA A 39 0.05 6.13 11.04
CA ALA A 39 -0.91 5.06 11.26
C ALA A 39 -0.31 3.93 12.11
N LEU A 40 0.95 3.59 11.89
CA LEU A 40 1.66 2.56 12.67
C LEU A 40 1.94 2.95 14.11
N ALA A 41 1.97 4.25 14.42
CA ALA A 41 2.29 4.75 15.76
C ALA A 41 1.29 4.29 16.82
N THR A 42 0.06 4.01 16.43
CA THR A 42 -1.02 3.55 17.31
C THR A 42 -1.02 2.04 17.54
N HIS A 43 -0.08 1.29 16.98
CA HIS A 43 -0.02 -0.17 17.02
C HIS A 43 -1.33 -0.83 16.55
N PRO A 44 -1.81 -0.54 15.33
CA PRO A 44 -3.09 -1.04 14.86
C PRO A 44 -3.06 -2.55 14.61
N GLU A 45 -4.18 -3.21 14.88
CA GLU A 45 -4.37 -4.62 14.52
C GLU A 45 -4.65 -4.77 13.02
N LEU A 46 -5.24 -3.75 12.41
CA LEU A 46 -5.56 -3.68 10.99
C LEU A 46 -5.13 -2.33 10.42
N LEU A 47 -4.35 -2.35 9.37
CA LEU A 47 -3.93 -1.15 8.65
C LEU A 47 -4.76 -1.03 7.36
N LEU A 48 -5.46 0.09 7.21
CA LEU A 48 -6.27 0.37 6.02
C LEU A 48 -5.52 1.37 5.13
N LEU A 49 -5.25 0.97 3.89
CA LEU A 49 -4.54 1.79 2.91
C LEU A 49 -5.42 1.97 1.67
N ASP A 50 -5.77 3.22 1.36
CA ASP A 50 -6.66 3.52 0.24
C ASP A 50 -5.94 4.36 -0.81
N GLU A 51 -5.64 3.75 -1.97
CA GLU A 51 -5.03 4.42 -3.13
C GLU A 51 -3.78 5.23 -2.77
N ILE A 52 -2.90 4.68 -1.94
CA ILE A 52 -1.75 5.40 -1.38
C ILE A 52 -0.68 5.81 -2.40
N THR A 53 -0.75 5.27 -3.62
CA THR A 53 0.19 5.61 -4.69
C THR A 53 -0.44 6.46 -5.81
N ALA A 54 -1.73 6.75 -5.74
CA ALA A 54 -2.49 7.38 -6.83
C ALA A 54 -1.97 8.77 -7.23
N ALA A 55 -1.49 9.56 -6.26
CA ALA A 55 -1.01 10.91 -6.50
C ALA A 55 0.52 11.01 -6.56
N LEU A 56 1.22 9.88 -6.58
CA LEU A 56 2.68 9.86 -6.58
C LEU A 56 3.25 9.82 -7.99
N ASP A 57 4.40 10.45 -8.16
CA ASP A 57 5.26 10.26 -9.33
C ASP A 57 5.63 8.76 -9.42
N PRO A 58 5.57 8.14 -10.60
CA PRO A 58 5.93 6.72 -10.77
C PRO A 58 7.28 6.34 -10.16
N ALA A 59 8.25 7.25 -10.16
CA ALA A 59 9.56 7.00 -9.55
C ALA A 59 9.49 6.79 -8.03
N LEU A 60 8.45 7.30 -7.37
CA LEU A 60 8.28 7.23 -5.91
C LEU A 60 7.38 6.08 -5.47
N VAL A 61 6.62 5.51 -6.39
CA VAL A 61 5.66 4.44 -6.09
C VAL A 61 6.36 3.22 -5.48
N GLY A 62 7.49 2.82 -6.06
CA GLY A 62 8.24 1.65 -5.58
C GLY A 62 8.65 1.75 -4.12
N GLU A 63 9.12 2.91 -3.68
CA GLU A 63 9.55 3.13 -2.31
C GLU A 63 8.41 2.93 -1.30
N VAL A 64 7.22 3.43 -1.64
CA VAL A 64 6.04 3.30 -0.80
C VAL A 64 5.55 1.86 -0.75
N LEU A 65 5.52 1.18 -1.89
CA LEU A 65 5.10 -0.23 -1.96
C LEU A 65 6.08 -1.16 -1.24
N ASP A 66 7.38 -0.87 -1.30
CA ASP A 66 8.39 -1.62 -0.54
C ASP A 66 8.17 -1.51 0.96
N LEU A 67 7.81 -0.32 1.44
CA LEU A 67 7.45 -0.12 2.85
C LEU A 67 6.22 -0.95 3.24
N VAL A 68 5.19 -0.97 2.41
CA VAL A 68 3.98 -1.78 2.67
C VAL A 68 4.34 -3.26 2.75
N ARG A 69 5.21 -3.73 1.85
CA ARG A 69 5.69 -5.12 1.87
C ARG A 69 6.42 -5.46 3.16
N GLU A 70 7.31 -4.59 3.62
CA GLU A 70 8.02 -4.77 4.89
C GLU A 70 7.05 -4.85 6.08
N ILE A 71 6.06 -3.98 6.12
CA ILE A 71 5.04 -3.97 7.17
C ILE A 71 4.28 -5.29 7.20
N LYS A 72 3.90 -5.80 6.03
CA LYS A 72 3.26 -7.10 5.91
C LYS A 72 4.15 -8.24 6.42
N GLU A 73 5.41 -8.26 6.00
CA GLU A 73 6.38 -9.29 6.40
C GLU A 73 6.62 -9.32 7.90
N GLN A 74 6.43 -8.19 8.56
CA GLN A 74 6.52 -8.10 10.03
C GLN A 74 5.25 -8.57 10.75
N GLY A 75 4.27 -9.08 10.03
CA GLY A 75 3.08 -9.70 10.59
C GLY A 75 1.85 -8.80 10.70
N SER A 76 1.89 -7.59 10.14
CA SER A 76 0.71 -6.71 10.15
C SER A 76 -0.36 -7.20 9.20
N THR A 77 -1.62 -7.04 9.61
CA THR A 77 -2.77 -7.27 8.73
C THR A 77 -3.09 -6.00 7.99
N ILE A 78 -3.15 -6.08 6.66
CA ILE A 78 -3.35 -4.93 5.79
C ILE A 78 -4.53 -5.18 4.85
N LEU A 79 -5.43 -4.21 4.77
CA LEU A 79 -6.44 -4.14 3.71
C LEU A 79 -6.12 -2.93 2.85
N MET A 80 -5.85 -3.16 1.57
CA MET A 80 -5.39 -2.13 0.65
C MET A 80 -6.26 -2.07 -0.59
N ALA A 81 -6.77 -0.88 -0.92
CA ALA A 81 -7.38 -0.61 -2.21
C ALA A 81 -6.30 -0.02 -3.13
N THR A 82 -6.13 -0.60 -4.31
CA THR A 82 -5.04 -0.20 -5.21
C THR A 82 -5.33 -0.56 -6.66
N HIS A 83 -4.71 0.20 -7.56
CA HIS A 83 -4.60 -0.13 -8.99
C HIS A 83 -3.22 -0.75 -9.34
N GLU A 84 -2.36 -0.94 -8.36
CA GLU A 84 -1.04 -1.54 -8.54
C GLU A 84 -1.16 -3.06 -8.60
N ILE A 85 -1.57 -3.56 -9.76
CA ILE A 85 -1.91 -4.98 -9.95
C ILE A 85 -0.70 -5.89 -9.78
N SER A 86 0.46 -5.49 -10.30
CA SER A 86 1.69 -6.28 -10.15
C SER A 86 2.11 -6.43 -8.68
N PHE A 87 1.95 -5.36 -7.90
CA PHE A 87 2.20 -5.41 -6.46
C PHE A 87 1.21 -6.34 -5.76
N ALA A 88 -0.07 -6.24 -6.07
CA ALA A 88 -1.10 -7.10 -5.50
C ALA A 88 -0.81 -8.58 -5.78
N ARG A 89 -0.39 -8.90 -7.00
CA ARG A 89 -0.04 -10.26 -7.40
C ARG A 89 1.12 -10.82 -6.56
N GLN A 90 2.14 -10.00 -6.30
CA GLN A 90 3.35 -10.44 -5.60
C GLN A 90 3.19 -10.47 -4.08
N ALA A 91 2.45 -9.54 -3.52
CA ALA A 91 2.45 -9.29 -2.08
C ALA A 91 1.16 -9.69 -1.36
N ALA A 92 0.03 -9.77 -2.04
CA ALA A 92 -1.24 -10.05 -1.40
C ALA A 92 -1.43 -11.55 -1.13
N ASP A 93 -2.09 -11.87 -0.02
CA ASP A 93 -2.54 -13.24 0.28
C ASP A 93 -3.90 -13.51 -0.36
N ARG A 94 -4.70 -12.47 -0.52
CA ARG A 94 -6.01 -12.51 -1.20
C ARG A 94 -6.21 -11.24 -1.99
N VAL A 95 -6.83 -11.38 -3.16
CA VAL A 95 -7.25 -10.25 -3.98
C VAL A 95 -8.75 -10.29 -4.14
N VAL A 96 -9.39 -9.13 -3.98
CA VAL A 96 -10.82 -8.97 -4.11
C VAL A 96 -11.08 -7.95 -5.23
N PHE A 97 -11.85 -8.36 -6.22
CA PHE A 97 -12.29 -7.46 -7.28
C PHE A 97 -13.63 -6.84 -6.89
N LEU A 98 -13.67 -5.50 -6.84
CA LEU A 98 -14.88 -4.75 -6.51
C LEU A 98 -15.44 -4.07 -7.75
N ARG A 99 -16.75 -4.15 -7.91
CA ARG A 99 -17.48 -3.45 -8.96
C ARG A 99 -18.87 -3.07 -8.48
N GLY A 100 -19.24 -1.80 -8.70
CA GLY A 100 -20.57 -1.32 -8.33
C GLY A 100 -20.90 -1.51 -6.85
N GLY A 101 -19.91 -1.43 -5.96
CA GLY A 101 -20.11 -1.65 -4.53
C GLY A 101 -20.26 -3.12 -4.11
N GLN A 102 -20.03 -4.05 -5.03
CA GLN A 102 -20.16 -5.48 -4.76
C GLN A 102 -18.85 -6.22 -5.00
N ILE A 103 -18.65 -7.33 -4.29
CA ILE A 103 -17.52 -8.23 -4.49
C ILE A 103 -17.80 -9.12 -5.70
N GLY A 104 -17.00 -8.99 -6.75
CA GLY A 104 -17.08 -9.82 -7.94
C GLY A 104 -16.33 -11.14 -7.77
N GLU A 105 -15.00 -11.08 -7.60
CA GLU A 105 -14.17 -12.26 -7.32
C GLU A 105 -13.35 -12.05 -6.06
N GLN A 106 -13.12 -13.14 -5.33
CA GLN A 106 -12.40 -13.14 -4.09
C GLN A 106 -11.62 -14.44 -3.94
N VAL A 107 -10.41 -14.48 -4.44
CA VAL A 107 -9.59 -15.69 -4.53
C VAL A 107 -8.10 -15.33 -4.39
N PRO A 108 -7.19 -16.31 -4.33
CA PRO A 108 -5.77 -16.06 -4.37
C PRO A 108 -5.37 -15.18 -5.57
N PRO A 109 -4.30 -14.36 -5.44
CA PRO A 109 -3.90 -13.42 -6.48
C PRO A 109 -3.72 -14.03 -7.87
N GLU A 110 -3.15 -15.22 -7.94
CA GLU A 110 -2.92 -15.92 -9.20
C GLU A 110 -4.21 -16.18 -9.96
N GLN A 111 -5.28 -16.52 -9.24
CA GLN A 111 -6.55 -16.81 -9.90
C GLN A 111 -7.25 -15.53 -10.38
N VAL A 112 -7.29 -14.47 -9.56
CA VAL A 112 -7.96 -13.21 -9.96
C VAL A 112 -7.21 -12.52 -11.08
N ILE A 113 -5.89 -12.48 -11.02
CA ILE A 113 -5.07 -11.70 -11.95
C ILE A 113 -4.68 -12.52 -13.19
N ASP A 114 -4.21 -13.74 -13.00
CA ASP A 114 -3.70 -14.58 -14.07
C ASP A 114 -4.80 -15.38 -14.78
N ASN A 115 -5.86 -15.76 -14.07
CA ASN A 115 -6.92 -16.58 -14.61
C ASN A 115 -8.29 -16.18 -14.00
N PRO A 116 -8.75 -14.94 -14.26
CA PRO A 116 -10.02 -14.48 -13.71
C PRO A 116 -11.20 -15.25 -14.30
N ARG A 117 -12.14 -15.64 -13.46
CA ARG A 117 -13.33 -16.42 -13.86
C ARG A 117 -14.44 -15.52 -14.35
N GLU A 118 -14.60 -14.34 -13.75
CA GLU A 118 -15.65 -13.40 -14.10
C GLU A 118 -15.26 -12.56 -15.31
N GLN A 119 -16.18 -12.38 -16.25
CA GLN A 119 -15.92 -11.56 -17.45
C GLN A 119 -15.57 -10.11 -17.10
N GLU A 120 -16.22 -9.57 -16.10
CA GLU A 120 -15.99 -8.20 -15.64
C GLU A 120 -14.56 -8.00 -15.10
N THR A 121 -14.03 -9.00 -14.40
CA THR A 121 -12.65 -9.00 -13.92
C THR A 121 -11.68 -9.02 -15.10
N ARG A 122 -11.94 -9.85 -16.10
CA ARG A 122 -11.14 -9.92 -17.33
C ARG A 122 -11.11 -8.58 -18.05
N ASP A 123 -12.27 -7.95 -18.21
CA ASP A 123 -12.39 -6.65 -18.89
C ASP A 123 -11.64 -5.55 -18.15
N PHE A 124 -11.73 -5.55 -16.82
CA PHE A 124 -10.99 -4.60 -15.98
C PHE A 124 -9.48 -4.77 -16.12
N LEU A 125 -8.99 -6.00 -16.01
CA LEU A 125 -7.55 -6.28 -16.08
C LEU A 125 -7.01 -5.98 -17.49
N ALA A 126 -7.76 -6.27 -18.53
CA ALA A 126 -7.37 -5.96 -19.91
C ALA A 126 -7.15 -4.46 -20.12
N ARG A 127 -7.95 -3.61 -19.46
CA ARG A 127 -7.80 -2.15 -19.54
C ARG A 127 -6.60 -1.62 -18.77
N ILE A 128 -6.22 -2.26 -17.68
CA ILE A 128 -5.11 -1.81 -16.81
C ILE A 128 -3.77 -2.37 -17.30
N LEU A 129 -3.73 -3.63 -17.73
CA LEU A 129 -2.47 -4.30 -18.11
C LEU A 129 -2.05 -4.01 -19.57
N HIS A 130 -2.87 -3.36 -20.32
CA HIS A 130 -2.58 -2.88 -21.67
C HIS A 130 -2.71 -1.37 -21.74
#